data_76f9a95f70674433ceccc853e38d7f42
#
_entry.id   76f9a95f70674433ceccc853e38d7f42
#
_cell.length_a   1.000
_cell.length_b   1.000
_cell.length_c   1.000
_cell.angle_alpha   90.00
_cell.angle_beta   90.00
_cell.angle_gamma   90.00
#
_symmetry.space_group_name_H-M   'P 1'
#
loop_
_entity.id
_entity.type
_entity.pdbx_description
1 polymer ?
#
loop_
_entity_poly.entity_id
_entity_poly.type
_entity_poly.pdbx_seq_one_letter_code
_entity_poly.pdbx_strand_id
1 'polypeptide(L)'
;MPIPKEILAVERPSNTVVQAYGKNKDRYAVKQRIGCRRVGGRNVPINGPTIGHIVDGAYVPMKRLTSDAADLKDWANVVYCDSLFRDIIDELCLQYDRTDAIRIYVISVLRVCYPGIRDRELKDRYEESFLSESYPGVALSKNTVSEFLERLGKN
;
A
#
# COMPACT_ATOMS: atom_id res chain seq x y z
N MET A 1 -2.98 -27.32 -27.01
CA MET A 1 -4.01 -26.98 -28.01
C MET A 1 -3.80 -25.55 -28.45
N PRO A 2 -3.94 -25.21 -29.75
CA PRO A 2 -3.93 -23.82 -30.20
C PRO A 2 -5.20 -23.11 -29.67
N ILE A 3 -5.07 -21.81 -29.41
CA ILE A 3 -6.20 -20.99 -28.96
C ILE A 3 -7.16 -20.80 -30.16
N PRO A 4 -8.48 -20.95 -29.95
CA PRO A 4 -9.48 -20.75 -31.02
C PRO A 4 -9.38 -19.36 -31.65
N LYS A 5 -9.62 -19.27 -32.97
CA LYS A 5 -9.54 -17.99 -33.69
C LYS A 5 -10.57 -16.96 -33.21
N GLU A 6 -11.72 -17.41 -32.76
CA GLU A 6 -12.79 -16.60 -32.18
C GLU A 6 -12.31 -15.87 -30.92
N ILE A 7 -11.59 -16.58 -30.05
CA ILE A 7 -10.99 -16.01 -28.81
C ILE A 7 -9.88 -15.00 -29.13
N LEU A 8 -9.11 -15.25 -30.18
CA LEU A 8 -8.06 -14.32 -30.63
C LEU A 8 -8.64 -13.05 -31.28
N ALA A 9 -9.86 -13.12 -31.83
CA ALA A 9 -10.55 -11.99 -32.47
C ALA A 9 -11.24 -11.05 -31.45
N VAL A 10 -11.37 -11.45 -30.19
CA VAL A 10 -12.01 -10.63 -29.15
C VAL A 10 -11.29 -9.30 -29.00
N GLU A 11 -12.05 -8.20 -29.05
CA GLU A 11 -11.53 -6.85 -28.85
C GLU A 11 -10.96 -6.70 -27.43
N ARG A 12 -9.74 -6.22 -27.33
CA ARG A 12 -8.99 -6.10 -26.08
C ARG A 12 -7.94 -5.02 -26.19
N PRO A 13 -7.37 -4.54 -25.05
CA PRO A 13 -6.30 -3.54 -25.08
C PRO A 13 -5.13 -3.93 -25.98
N SER A 14 -4.56 -2.96 -26.68
CA SER A 14 -3.38 -3.15 -27.51
C SER A 14 -2.19 -3.68 -26.71
N ASN A 15 -1.24 -4.31 -27.38
CA ASN A 15 -0.03 -4.85 -26.76
C ASN A 15 -0.30 -5.93 -25.69
N THR A 16 -1.29 -6.79 -25.95
CA THR A 16 -1.65 -7.90 -25.07
C THR A 16 -1.49 -9.25 -25.76
N VAL A 17 -1.45 -10.31 -24.97
CA VAL A 17 -1.43 -11.70 -25.43
C VAL A 17 -2.46 -12.52 -24.66
N VAL A 18 -3.15 -13.41 -25.38
CA VAL A 18 -4.06 -14.38 -24.77
C VAL A 18 -3.28 -15.63 -24.38
N GLN A 19 -3.52 -16.15 -23.20
CA GLN A 19 -2.95 -17.40 -22.71
C GLN A 19 -4.07 -18.29 -22.18
N ALA A 20 -4.16 -19.50 -22.72
CA ALA A 20 -5.07 -20.51 -22.20
C ALA A 20 -4.53 -21.07 -20.87
N TYR A 21 -5.41 -21.26 -19.88
CA TYR A 21 -5.10 -21.82 -18.58
C TYR A 21 -6.22 -22.73 -18.06
N GLY A 22 -6.01 -23.36 -16.91
CA GLY A 22 -6.91 -24.37 -16.37
C GLY A 22 -6.55 -25.79 -16.80
N LYS A 23 -7.16 -26.77 -16.13
CA LYS A 23 -6.86 -28.20 -16.36
C LYS A 23 -7.17 -28.61 -17.80
N ASN A 24 -8.24 -28.08 -18.38
CA ASN A 24 -8.70 -28.39 -19.75
C ASN A 24 -8.27 -27.30 -20.76
N LYS A 25 -7.55 -26.25 -20.35
CA LYS A 25 -7.18 -25.09 -21.19
C LYS A 25 -8.38 -24.39 -21.81
N ASP A 26 -9.50 -24.37 -21.11
CA ASP A 26 -10.80 -23.82 -21.51
C ASP A 26 -11.01 -22.37 -21.03
N ARG A 27 -10.08 -21.84 -20.25
CA ARG A 27 -10.10 -20.48 -19.73
C ARG A 27 -8.99 -19.64 -20.38
N TYR A 28 -9.25 -18.36 -20.61
CA TYR A 28 -8.36 -17.48 -21.35
C TYR A 28 -8.02 -16.24 -20.52
N ALA A 29 -6.75 -16.09 -20.18
CA ALA A 29 -6.23 -14.91 -19.53
C ALA A 29 -5.63 -13.96 -20.57
N VAL A 30 -5.86 -12.67 -20.41
CA VAL A 30 -5.24 -11.60 -21.18
C VAL A 30 -4.09 -11.02 -20.38
N LYS A 31 -2.88 -11.11 -20.90
CA LYS A 31 -1.66 -10.60 -20.26
C LYS A 31 -1.11 -9.42 -21.03
N GLN A 32 -0.57 -8.47 -20.32
CA GLN A 32 0.18 -7.37 -20.92
C GLN A 32 1.51 -7.90 -21.47
N ARG A 33 1.91 -7.45 -22.67
CA ARG A 33 3.24 -7.72 -23.23
C ARG A 33 4.19 -6.63 -22.75
N ILE A 34 5.22 -6.97 -22.01
CA ILE A 34 6.18 -6.02 -21.43
C ILE A 34 7.49 -5.92 -22.21
N GLY A 35 7.76 -6.83 -23.11
CA GLY A 35 8.97 -6.79 -23.91
C GLY A 35 9.15 -8.04 -24.79
N CYS A 36 10.31 -8.12 -25.41
CA CYS A 36 10.78 -9.30 -26.16
C CYS A 36 12.24 -9.59 -25.79
N ARG A 37 12.58 -10.86 -25.72
CA ARG A 37 13.98 -11.32 -25.65
C ARG A 37 14.33 -12.18 -26.86
N ARG A 38 15.56 -12.15 -27.28
CA ARG A 38 16.06 -12.98 -28.38
C ARG A 38 16.59 -14.31 -27.82
N VAL A 39 16.02 -15.42 -28.26
CA VAL A 39 16.45 -16.76 -27.87
C VAL A 39 16.60 -17.58 -29.15
N GLY A 40 17.80 -18.13 -29.39
CA GLY A 40 18.06 -18.93 -30.58
C GLY A 40 17.74 -18.24 -31.92
N GLY A 41 17.98 -16.93 -32.01
CA GLY A 41 17.66 -16.13 -33.23
C GLY A 41 16.21 -15.72 -33.38
N ARG A 42 15.30 -16.17 -32.50
CA ARG A 42 13.87 -15.85 -32.53
C ARG A 42 13.51 -14.85 -31.43
N ASN A 43 12.60 -13.91 -31.73
CA ASN A 43 12.07 -12.99 -30.74
C ASN A 43 10.98 -13.71 -29.94
N VAL A 44 11.22 -13.88 -28.64
CA VAL A 44 10.29 -14.48 -27.69
C VAL A 44 9.66 -13.36 -26.85
N PRO A 45 8.33 -13.18 -26.87
CA PRO A 45 7.67 -12.16 -26.09
C PRO A 45 7.78 -12.45 -24.57
N ILE A 46 8.01 -11.38 -23.80
CA ILE A 46 7.97 -11.42 -22.33
C ILE A 46 6.59 -10.95 -21.92
N ASN A 47 5.84 -11.85 -21.26
CA ASN A 47 4.50 -11.56 -20.78
C ASN A 47 4.56 -11.02 -19.35
N GLY A 48 3.86 -9.94 -19.10
CA GLY A 48 3.67 -9.32 -17.80
C GLY A 48 2.46 -9.89 -17.03
N PRO A 49 1.91 -9.10 -16.10
CA PRO A 49 0.78 -9.51 -15.29
C PRO A 49 -0.48 -9.75 -16.14
N THR A 50 -1.39 -10.56 -15.61
CA THR A 50 -2.73 -10.72 -16.16
C THR A 50 -3.52 -9.43 -15.91
N ILE A 51 -4.15 -8.88 -16.94
CA ILE A 51 -4.92 -7.64 -16.88
C ILE A 51 -6.44 -7.87 -17.07
N GLY A 52 -6.83 -9.08 -17.46
CA GLY A 52 -8.22 -9.47 -17.62
C GLY A 52 -8.37 -10.91 -18.11
N HIS A 53 -9.59 -11.29 -18.35
CA HIS A 53 -9.96 -12.61 -18.86
C HIS A 53 -10.91 -12.48 -20.05
N ILE A 54 -10.99 -13.51 -20.89
CA ILE A 54 -12.05 -13.62 -21.89
C ILE A 54 -13.08 -14.60 -21.33
N VAL A 55 -14.30 -14.10 -21.14
CA VAL A 55 -15.45 -14.84 -20.62
C VAL A 55 -16.59 -14.64 -21.60
N ASP A 56 -17.23 -15.72 -22.03
CA ASP A 56 -18.37 -15.70 -22.97
C ASP A 56 -18.11 -14.87 -24.24
N GLY A 57 -16.90 -14.93 -24.77
CA GLY A 57 -16.51 -14.20 -25.97
C GLY A 57 -16.28 -12.70 -25.81
N ALA A 58 -16.26 -12.19 -24.58
CA ALA A 58 -15.99 -10.80 -24.27
C ALA A 58 -14.75 -10.62 -23.36
N TYR A 59 -14.04 -9.51 -23.54
CA TYR A 59 -12.94 -9.15 -22.63
C TYR A 59 -13.50 -8.55 -21.34
N VAL A 60 -13.19 -9.18 -20.22
CA VAL A 60 -13.50 -8.70 -18.87
C VAL A 60 -12.21 -8.26 -18.20
N PRO A 61 -12.03 -6.96 -17.93
CA PRO A 61 -10.84 -6.48 -17.22
C PRO A 61 -10.81 -7.06 -15.82
N MET A 62 -9.62 -7.46 -15.37
CA MET A 62 -9.42 -7.78 -13.96
C MET A 62 -9.59 -6.46 -13.20
N LYS A 63 -10.53 -6.43 -12.24
CA LYS A 63 -10.57 -5.34 -11.26
C LYS A 63 -9.23 -5.42 -10.53
N ARG A 64 -8.27 -4.56 -10.92
CA ARG A 64 -7.20 -4.26 -10.00
C ARG A 64 -7.91 -3.62 -8.81
N LEU A 65 -7.72 -4.20 -7.66
CA LEU A 65 -7.78 -3.43 -6.43
C LEU A 65 -6.61 -2.44 -6.60
N THR A 66 -6.88 -1.31 -7.24
CA THR A 66 -5.99 -0.17 -7.16
C THR A 66 -5.97 0.18 -5.69
N SER A 67 -4.82 0.50 -5.16
CA SER A 67 -4.66 1.00 -3.79
C SER A 67 -5.50 2.27 -3.52
N ASP A 68 -6.11 2.84 -4.54
CA ASP A 68 -7.09 3.93 -4.45
C ASP A 68 -8.47 3.48 -3.89
N ALA A 69 -8.69 2.18 -3.73
CA ALA A 69 -9.91 1.66 -3.15
C ALA A 69 -9.66 1.23 -1.71
N ALA A 70 -9.98 2.11 -0.82
CA ALA A 70 -9.92 2.02 0.63
C ALA A 70 -8.49 2.21 1.18
N ASP A 71 -8.22 3.42 1.58
CA ASP A 71 -7.22 3.75 2.59
C ASP A 71 -7.69 3.11 3.91
N LEU A 72 -7.40 1.82 4.07
CA LEU A 72 -7.76 1.06 5.28
C LEU A 72 -6.82 1.52 6.38
N LYS A 73 -7.25 2.54 7.12
CA LYS A 73 -6.53 3.00 8.29
C LYS A 73 -6.83 2.12 9.48
N ASP A 74 -5.80 1.83 10.26
CA ASP A 74 -5.96 1.16 11.55
C ASP A 74 -6.66 2.12 12.51
N TRP A 75 -7.91 1.79 12.82
CA TRP A 75 -8.81 2.67 13.56
C TRP A 75 -8.97 2.24 15.02
N ALA A 76 -9.25 0.96 15.28
CA ALA A 76 -9.77 0.53 16.56
C ALA A 76 -8.79 0.76 17.73
N ASN A 77 -7.58 0.23 17.64
CA ASN A 77 -6.60 0.33 18.74
C ASN A 77 -6.15 1.77 18.96
N VAL A 78 -5.93 2.50 17.86
CA VAL A 78 -5.44 3.86 17.89
C VAL A 78 -6.48 4.82 18.44
N VAL A 79 -7.74 4.73 18.00
CA VAL A 79 -8.83 5.58 18.50
C VAL A 79 -9.13 5.28 19.95
N TYR A 80 -9.07 4.02 20.35
CA TYR A 80 -9.26 3.65 21.76
C TYR A 80 -8.17 4.24 22.64
N CYS A 81 -6.90 4.10 22.26
CA CYS A 81 -5.79 4.73 22.99
C CYS A 81 -5.92 6.26 23.01
N ASP A 82 -6.26 6.86 21.85
CA ASP A 82 -6.45 8.32 21.76
C ASP A 82 -7.58 8.80 22.69
N SER A 83 -8.67 8.06 22.77
CA SER A 83 -9.78 8.42 23.65
C SER A 83 -9.43 8.37 25.15
N LEU A 84 -8.49 7.50 25.53
CA LEU A 84 -8.05 7.34 26.91
C LEU A 84 -6.98 8.35 27.34
N PHE A 85 -6.12 8.74 26.40
CA PHE A 85 -4.87 9.46 26.74
C PHE A 85 -4.76 10.86 26.14
N ARG A 86 -5.80 11.33 25.44
CA ARG A 86 -5.78 12.66 24.77
C ARG A 86 -5.50 13.81 25.74
N ASP A 87 -6.01 13.73 26.96
CA ASP A 87 -5.83 14.76 27.99
C ASP A 87 -4.36 14.98 28.38
N ILE A 88 -3.49 13.99 28.13
CA ILE A 88 -2.05 14.09 28.34
C ILE A 88 -1.42 15.19 27.43
N ILE A 89 -2.02 15.52 26.30
CA ILE A 89 -1.51 16.57 25.41
C ILE A 89 -1.50 17.92 26.15
N ASP A 90 -2.56 18.23 26.90
CA ASP A 90 -2.65 19.49 27.64
C ASP A 90 -1.58 19.55 28.74
N GLU A 91 -1.33 18.44 29.43
CA GLU A 91 -0.24 18.35 30.41
C GLU A 91 1.15 18.49 29.77
N LEU A 92 1.36 17.90 28.60
CA LEU A 92 2.61 18.06 27.85
C LEU A 92 2.80 19.52 27.39
N CYS A 93 1.74 20.23 27.03
CA CYS A 93 1.79 21.63 26.63
C CYS A 93 2.22 22.59 27.77
N LEU A 94 2.22 22.14 29.01
CA LEU A 94 2.77 22.91 30.14
C LEU A 94 4.31 22.94 30.13
N GLN A 95 4.94 21.96 29.49
CA GLN A 95 6.41 21.79 29.50
C GLN A 95 7.03 21.97 28.10
N TYR A 96 6.29 21.69 27.06
CA TYR A 96 6.77 21.69 25.66
C TYR A 96 5.89 22.58 24.81
N ASP A 97 6.41 23.06 23.70
CA ASP A 97 5.57 23.69 22.71
C ASP A 97 4.56 22.68 22.13
N ARG A 98 3.44 23.20 21.61
CA ARG A 98 2.32 22.35 21.15
C ARG A 98 2.74 21.34 20.07
N THR A 99 3.68 21.70 19.21
CA THR A 99 4.15 20.81 18.12
C THR A 99 4.94 19.64 18.69
N ASP A 100 5.82 19.91 19.65
CA ASP A 100 6.61 18.87 20.32
C ASP A 100 5.73 18.02 21.24
N ALA A 101 4.79 18.62 21.97
CA ALA A 101 3.79 17.91 22.78
C ALA A 101 2.99 16.90 21.98
N ILE A 102 2.44 17.31 20.81
CA ILE A 102 1.72 16.43 19.91
C ILE A 102 2.66 15.34 19.36
N ARG A 103 3.89 15.65 19.02
CA ARG A 103 4.86 14.67 18.52
C ARG A 103 5.18 13.61 19.57
N ILE A 104 5.43 14.01 20.83
CA ILE A 104 5.64 13.10 21.96
C ILE A 104 4.43 12.17 22.09
N TYR A 105 3.24 12.75 22.11
CA TYR A 105 2.01 12.03 22.25
C TYR A 105 1.83 10.98 21.13
N VAL A 106 1.91 11.38 19.86
CA VAL A 106 1.75 10.50 18.72
C VAL A 106 2.76 9.35 18.72
N ILE A 107 4.04 9.62 19.00
CA ILE A 107 5.06 8.58 19.13
C ILE A 107 4.70 7.60 20.25
N SER A 108 4.23 8.10 21.39
CA SER A 108 3.85 7.28 22.54
C SER A 108 2.66 6.37 22.22
N VAL A 109 1.61 6.90 21.63
CA VAL A 109 0.44 6.12 21.21
C VAL A 109 0.84 5.03 20.21
N LEU A 110 1.64 5.36 19.19
CA LEU A 110 2.11 4.37 18.23
C LEU A 110 2.93 3.25 18.90
N ARG A 111 3.79 3.57 19.87
CA ARG A 111 4.56 2.55 20.59
C ARG A 111 3.71 1.69 21.52
N VAL A 112 2.62 2.23 22.04
CA VAL A 112 1.64 1.46 22.83
C VAL A 112 0.83 0.54 21.93
N CYS A 113 0.34 1.05 20.78
CA CYS A 113 -0.46 0.28 19.85
C CYS A 113 0.35 -0.78 19.09
N TYR A 114 1.63 -0.52 18.84
CA TYR A 114 2.54 -1.41 18.09
C TYR A 114 3.81 -1.70 18.90
N PRO A 115 3.75 -2.60 19.90
CA PRO A 115 4.91 -2.93 20.73
C PRO A 115 6.09 -3.42 19.89
N GLY A 116 7.26 -2.84 20.11
CA GLY A 116 8.48 -3.17 19.36
C GLY A 116 8.65 -2.46 18.03
N ILE A 117 7.78 -1.50 17.67
CA ILE A 117 7.94 -0.66 16.48
C ILE A 117 9.28 0.07 16.50
N ARG A 118 9.98 0.05 15.38
CA ARG A 118 11.26 0.75 15.20
C ARG A 118 11.02 2.18 14.73
N ASP A 119 11.91 3.10 15.06
CA ASP A 119 11.77 4.54 14.69
C ASP A 119 11.59 4.78 13.20
N ARG A 120 12.20 3.94 12.35
CA ARG A 120 12.04 4.01 10.89
C ARG A 120 10.64 3.63 10.37
N GLU A 121 9.86 2.92 11.18
CA GLU A 121 8.52 2.41 10.85
C GLU A 121 7.41 3.33 11.39
N LEU A 122 7.77 4.29 12.25
CA LEU A 122 6.80 5.20 12.89
C LEU A 122 6.04 6.04 11.86
N LYS A 123 6.72 6.53 10.82
CA LYS A 123 6.09 7.33 9.78
C LYS A 123 5.02 6.53 9.04
N ASP A 124 5.35 5.33 8.58
CA ASP A 124 4.44 4.49 7.80
C ASP A 124 3.21 4.11 8.64
N ARG A 125 3.43 3.71 9.91
CA ARG A 125 2.34 3.38 10.83
C ARG A 125 1.46 4.59 11.20
N TYR A 126 2.05 5.77 11.30
CA TYR A 126 1.27 7.00 11.49
C TYR A 126 0.40 7.30 10.27
N GLU A 127 0.94 7.22 9.06
CA GLU A 127 0.21 7.46 7.83
C GLU A 127 -0.91 6.43 7.61
N GLU A 128 -0.69 5.16 8.01
CA GLU A 128 -1.67 4.07 7.98
C GLU A 128 -2.70 4.14 9.12
N SER A 129 -2.51 4.99 10.12
CA SER A 129 -3.38 5.08 11.28
C SER A 129 -4.29 6.32 11.25
N PHE A 130 -5.35 6.29 12.06
CA PHE A 130 -6.25 7.43 12.24
C PHE A 130 -5.57 8.64 12.92
N LEU A 131 -4.40 8.46 13.54
CA LEU A 131 -3.64 9.58 14.11
C LEU A 131 -3.23 10.62 13.08
N SER A 132 -2.99 10.22 11.83
CA SER A 132 -2.66 11.15 10.74
C SER A 132 -3.81 12.09 10.39
N GLU A 133 -5.05 11.71 10.68
CA GLU A 133 -6.23 12.55 10.51
C GLU A 133 -6.48 13.43 11.75
N SER A 134 -6.33 12.85 12.94
CA SER A 134 -6.54 13.56 14.21
C SER A 134 -5.45 14.61 14.48
N TYR A 135 -4.22 14.31 14.11
CA TYR A 135 -3.02 15.15 14.33
C TYR A 135 -2.21 15.29 13.04
N PRO A 136 -2.71 16.03 12.03
CA PRO A 136 -2.07 16.11 10.73
C PRO A 136 -0.71 16.82 10.78
N GLY A 137 0.22 16.38 9.91
CA GLY A 137 1.50 17.05 9.70
C GLY A 137 2.59 16.75 10.72
N VAL A 138 2.44 15.73 11.56
CA VAL A 138 3.48 15.33 12.50
C VAL A 138 4.66 14.71 11.75
N ALA A 139 5.86 15.32 11.88
CA ALA A 139 7.07 14.85 11.22
C ALA A 139 7.67 13.66 11.98
N LEU A 140 7.58 12.47 11.40
CA LEU A 140 8.04 11.20 11.99
C LEU A 140 9.06 10.44 11.11
N SER A 141 9.81 11.16 10.26
CA SER A 141 10.94 10.51 9.58
C SER A 141 11.97 10.01 10.59
N LYS A 142 12.70 8.93 10.26
CA LYS A 142 13.71 8.35 11.14
C LYS A 142 14.68 9.40 11.70
N ASN A 143 15.20 10.28 10.86
CA ASN A 143 16.16 11.30 11.28
C ASN A 143 15.49 12.32 12.21
N THR A 144 14.29 12.78 11.86
CA THR A 144 13.52 13.72 12.67
C THR A 144 13.21 13.16 14.05
N VAL A 145 12.83 11.88 14.13
CA VAL A 145 12.55 11.22 15.42
C VAL A 145 13.82 11.08 16.24
N SER A 146 14.93 10.64 15.63
CA SER A 146 16.20 10.48 16.35
C SER A 146 16.73 11.81 16.91
N GLU A 147 16.75 12.87 16.09
CA GLU A 147 17.15 14.22 16.51
C GLU A 147 16.24 14.78 17.61
N PHE A 148 14.94 14.53 17.47
CA PHE A 148 13.94 14.96 18.44
C PHE A 148 14.15 14.28 19.80
N LEU A 149 14.29 12.95 19.82
CA LEU A 149 14.52 12.20 21.06
C LEU A 149 15.87 12.54 21.72
N GLU A 150 16.92 12.78 20.91
CA GLU A 150 18.21 13.25 21.43
C GLU A 150 18.08 14.62 22.08
N ARG A 151 17.29 15.54 21.51
CA ARG A 151 17.03 16.86 22.11
C ARG A 151 16.26 16.75 23.42
N LEU A 152 15.25 15.89 23.48
CA LEU A 152 14.49 15.66 24.73
C LEU A 152 15.33 15.07 25.83
N GLY A 153 16.28 14.19 25.51
CA GLY A 153 17.18 13.59 26.54
C GLY A 153 18.25 14.50 27.07
N LYS A 154 18.42 15.70 26.50
CA LYS A 154 19.40 16.71 26.97
C LYS A 154 18.79 17.79 27.88
N ASN A 155 17.48 17.83 27.98
CA ASN A 155 16.73 18.71 28.88
C ASN A 155 16.35 17.95 30.16
#